data_e88fc2ab6c5ac32154ded6b49ef1e909
#
_entry.id   e88fc2ab6c5ac32154ded6b49ef1e909
#
_cell.length_a   1.000
_cell.length_b   1.000
_cell.length_c   1.000
_cell.angle_alpha   90.00
_cell.angle_beta   90.00
_cell.angle_gamma   90.00
#
_symmetry.space_group_name_H-M   'P 1'
#
loop_
_entity.id
_entity.type
_entity.pdbx_description
1 polymer ?
#
loop_
_entity_poly.entity_id
_entity_poly.type
_entity_poly.pdbx_seq_one_letter_code
_entity_poly.pdbx_strand_id
1 'polypeptide(L)'
;MPEQRAIAEDTFAGNIHWLSPEYTQDTNPKLWPQECWNLAAFSPENRRPTILFYLYGEYGQYIVNLVHGKSEEEHYELLNEFYKPYYSLLPHYSAENPACKPKAFLSSEWQKDELSGYGSYCNFQVGITDAVGDMEAMRHGVPERRLWFAGEHTAPFDECGTAAGAYLSGEGVANRILETYGIKPVEALQ
;
A
#
# COMPACT_ATOMS: atom_id res chain seq x y z
N MET A 1 -35.61 13.21 -7.97
CA MET A 1 -34.53 12.46 -7.31
C MET A 1 -34.00 11.49 -8.35
N PRO A 2 -32.71 11.45 -8.68
CA PRO A 2 -32.21 10.43 -9.60
C PRO A 2 -32.40 9.07 -8.94
N GLU A 3 -33.03 8.14 -9.66
CA GLU A 3 -33.16 6.74 -9.28
C GLU A 3 -31.75 6.21 -8.93
N GLN A 4 -31.57 5.81 -7.69
CA GLN A 4 -30.43 5.00 -7.30
C GLN A 4 -30.54 3.72 -8.12
N ARG A 5 -29.73 3.60 -9.20
CA ARG A 5 -29.52 2.33 -9.87
C ARG A 5 -29.08 1.33 -8.82
N ALA A 6 -29.93 0.37 -8.53
CA ALA A 6 -29.52 -0.80 -7.76
C ALA A 6 -28.29 -1.38 -8.47
N ILE A 7 -27.14 -1.30 -7.80
CA ILE A 7 -25.94 -2.01 -8.26
C ILE A 7 -26.34 -3.50 -8.20
N ALA A 8 -26.31 -4.17 -9.33
CA ALA A 8 -26.64 -5.59 -9.38
C ALA A 8 -25.79 -6.31 -8.33
N GLU A 9 -26.36 -7.29 -7.63
CA GLU A 9 -25.72 -8.02 -6.51
C GLU A 9 -24.34 -8.59 -6.84
N ASP A 10 -23.99 -8.74 -8.12
CA ASP A 10 -22.71 -9.25 -8.61
C ASP A 10 -21.69 -8.17 -9.03
N THR A 11 -22.04 -6.87 -8.99
CA THR A 11 -21.11 -5.79 -9.33
C THR A 11 -20.63 -5.09 -8.08
N PHE A 12 -19.59 -5.64 -7.47
CA PHE A 12 -18.90 -5.01 -6.37
C PHE A 12 -17.97 -3.90 -6.90
N ALA A 13 -18.14 -2.66 -6.45
CA ALA A 13 -17.18 -1.61 -6.71
C ALA A 13 -15.86 -1.93 -5.98
N GLY A 14 -14.79 -2.15 -6.74
CA GLY A 14 -13.45 -2.45 -6.18
C GLY A 14 -12.79 -1.21 -5.58
N ASN A 15 -13.17 -0.01 -6.03
CA ASN A 15 -12.62 1.27 -5.58
C ASN A 15 -13.74 2.26 -5.30
N ILE A 16 -13.62 3.01 -4.20
CA ILE A 16 -14.61 3.98 -3.73
C ILE A 16 -13.88 5.27 -3.38
N HIS A 17 -14.42 6.40 -3.84
CA HIS A 17 -13.90 7.73 -3.57
C HIS A 17 -14.96 8.61 -2.88
N TRP A 18 -14.54 9.33 -1.84
CA TRP A 18 -15.31 10.40 -1.21
C TRP A 18 -14.70 11.73 -1.61
N LEU A 19 -15.35 12.41 -2.58
CA LEU A 19 -14.80 13.58 -3.24
C LEU A 19 -14.97 14.89 -2.45
N SER A 20 -15.95 14.92 -1.55
CA SER A 20 -16.34 16.13 -0.80
C SER A 20 -16.61 15.78 0.66
N PRO A 21 -15.55 15.63 1.49
CA PRO A 21 -15.67 15.16 2.86
C PRO A 21 -15.98 16.28 3.89
N GLU A 22 -16.69 17.35 3.51
CA GLU A 22 -17.01 18.48 4.37
C GLU A 22 -17.79 18.09 5.65
N TYR A 23 -18.53 16.98 5.59
CA TYR A 23 -19.24 16.42 6.73
C TYR A 23 -18.35 15.76 7.77
N THR A 24 -17.04 15.68 7.52
CA THR A 24 -16.02 15.08 8.42
C THR A 24 -15.00 16.10 8.93
N GLN A 25 -15.30 17.39 8.87
CA GLN A 25 -14.35 18.45 9.21
C GLN A 25 -13.78 18.32 10.64
N ASP A 26 -14.53 17.75 11.56
CA ASP A 26 -14.09 17.54 12.94
C ASP A 26 -12.94 16.52 13.04
N THR A 27 -12.96 15.49 12.22
CA THR A 27 -11.95 14.41 12.20
C THR A 27 -10.94 14.56 11.05
N ASN A 28 -11.35 15.19 9.94
CA ASN A 28 -10.51 15.47 8.77
C ASN A 28 -10.40 17.01 8.55
N PRO A 29 -9.61 17.72 9.36
CA PRO A 29 -9.61 19.19 9.39
C PRO A 29 -9.12 19.86 8.11
N LYS A 30 -8.39 19.14 7.28
CA LYS A 30 -7.89 19.63 5.97
C LYS A 30 -8.72 19.13 4.79
N LEU A 31 -9.79 18.41 5.05
CA LEU A 31 -10.72 17.90 4.03
C LEU A 31 -10.00 17.08 2.95
N TRP A 32 -9.01 16.26 3.35
CA TRP A 32 -8.34 15.36 2.41
C TRP A 32 -9.37 14.42 1.76
N PRO A 33 -9.36 14.29 0.42
CA PRO A 33 -10.20 13.30 -0.25
C PRO A 33 -9.87 11.90 0.27
N GLN A 34 -10.89 11.05 0.36
CA GLN A 34 -10.74 9.67 0.78
C GLN A 34 -10.92 8.74 -0.40
N GLU A 35 -10.07 7.73 -0.45
CA GLU A 35 -10.26 6.59 -1.35
C GLU A 35 -10.04 5.29 -0.60
N CYS A 36 -10.76 4.26 -0.98
CA CYS A 36 -10.53 2.93 -0.47
C CYS A 36 -10.67 1.85 -1.54
N TRP A 37 -9.99 0.76 -1.29
CA TRP A 37 -10.07 -0.47 -2.07
C TRP A 37 -10.85 -1.51 -1.29
N ASN A 38 -11.85 -2.09 -1.94
CA ASN A 38 -12.63 -3.17 -1.36
C ASN A 38 -11.99 -4.52 -1.70
N LEU A 39 -11.26 -5.11 -0.75
CA LEU A 39 -10.58 -6.38 -0.98
C LEU A 39 -11.54 -7.58 -1.07
N ALA A 40 -12.82 -7.39 -0.73
CA ALA A 40 -13.86 -8.39 -0.96
C ALA A 40 -14.31 -8.44 -2.43
N ALA A 41 -13.92 -7.47 -3.27
CA ALA A 41 -14.22 -7.47 -4.70
C ALA A 41 -13.27 -8.34 -5.54
N PHE A 42 -12.23 -8.92 -4.94
CA PHE A 42 -11.34 -9.85 -5.62
C PHE A 42 -12.04 -11.19 -5.96
N SER A 43 -11.38 -12.01 -6.75
CA SER A 43 -11.84 -13.35 -7.06
C SER A 43 -12.14 -14.17 -5.79
N PRO A 44 -13.05 -15.15 -5.83
CA PRO A 44 -13.52 -15.87 -4.63
C PRO A 44 -12.40 -16.40 -3.74
N GLU A 45 -11.32 -16.90 -4.32
CA GLU A 45 -10.15 -17.42 -3.61
C GLU A 45 -9.32 -16.34 -2.90
N ASN A 46 -9.39 -15.11 -3.40
CA ASN A 46 -8.61 -13.95 -2.91
C ASN A 46 -9.42 -12.95 -2.10
N ARG A 47 -10.73 -13.16 -1.98
CA ARG A 47 -11.62 -12.26 -1.22
C ARG A 47 -11.17 -12.15 0.24
N ARG A 48 -11.15 -10.91 0.72
CA ARG A 48 -10.92 -10.61 2.14
C ARG A 48 -11.96 -9.60 2.61
N PRO A 49 -12.60 -9.77 3.76
CA PRO A 49 -13.56 -8.81 4.30
C PRO A 49 -12.83 -7.61 4.88
N THR A 50 -12.14 -6.88 4.00
CA THR A 50 -11.24 -5.79 4.37
C THR A 50 -11.43 -4.63 3.40
N ILE A 51 -11.41 -3.42 3.95
CA ILE A 51 -11.37 -2.16 3.21
C ILE A 51 -9.99 -1.56 3.45
N LEU A 52 -9.26 -1.25 2.39
CA LEU A 52 -7.94 -0.63 2.44
C LEU A 52 -8.07 0.85 2.08
N PHE A 53 -7.84 1.75 3.03
CA PHE A 53 -7.67 3.17 2.78
C PHE A 53 -6.22 3.45 2.39
N TYR A 54 -6.01 4.07 1.25
CA TYR A 54 -4.68 4.41 0.75
C TYR A 54 -4.38 5.88 1.04
N LEU A 55 -3.24 6.12 1.72
CA LEU A 55 -2.86 7.43 2.23
C LEU A 55 -1.44 7.78 1.80
N TYR A 56 -1.23 9.07 1.52
CA TYR A 56 0.09 9.58 1.15
C TYR A 56 0.26 11.04 1.60
N GLY A 57 1.49 11.55 1.52
CA GLY A 57 1.83 12.92 1.83
C GLY A 57 1.44 13.35 3.25
N GLU A 58 0.96 14.58 3.41
CA GLU A 58 0.54 15.14 4.70
C GLU A 58 -0.58 14.34 5.37
N TYR A 59 -1.49 13.80 4.57
CA TYR A 59 -2.59 13.01 5.09
C TYR A 59 -2.07 11.72 5.72
N GLY A 60 -1.19 11.01 5.06
CA GLY A 60 -0.55 9.82 5.62
C GLY A 60 0.21 10.16 6.91
N GLN A 61 0.96 11.26 6.93
CA GLN A 61 1.66 11.74 8.14
C GLN A 61 0.71 12.05 9.29
N TYR A 62 -0.44 12.66 9.00
CA TYR A 62 -1.46 12.95 10.01
C TYR A 62 -1.95 11.67 10.68
N ILE A 63 -2.36 10.66 9.89
CA ILE A 63 -2.86 9.39 10.43
C ILE A 63 -1.76 8.62 11.19
N VAL A 64 -0.54 8.56 10.65
CA VAL A 64 0.58 7.91 11.35
C VAL A 64 0.86 8.61 12.69
N ASN A 65 0.86 9.94 12.75
CA ASN A 65 1.06 10.67 14.00
C ASN A 65 -0.08 10.48 14.99
N LEU A 66 -1.31 10.29 14.50
CA LEU A 66 -2.49 10.06 15.33
C LEU A 66 -2.37 8.75 16.15
N VAL A 67 -1.78 7.71 15.54
CA VAL A 67 -1.76 6.35 16.12
C VAL A 67 -0.38 5.91 16.63
N HIS A 68 0.68 6.63 16.26
CA HIS A 68 2.05 6.23 16.62
C HIS A 68 2.24 6.11 18.14
N GLY A 69 2.75 4.96 18.57
CA GLY A 69 3.00 4.67 19.98
C GLY A 69 1.75 4.46 20.84
N LYS A 70 0.58 4.34 20.22
CA LYS A 70 -0.68 4.05 20.91
C LYS A 70 -0.83 2.56 21.22
N SER A 71 -1.61 2.23 22.25
CA SER A 71 -2.04 0.85 22.50
C SER A 71 -2.97 0.37 21.38
N GLU A 72 -3.16 -0.95 21.23
CA GLU A 72 -4.09 -1.52 20.25
C GLU A 72 -5.53 -1.00 20.42
N GLU A 73 -5.96 -0.79 21.66
CA GLU A 73 -7.29 -0.28 21.97
C GLU A 73 -7.43 1.20 21.55
N GLU A 74 -6.49 2.05 21.94
CA GLU A 74 -6.46 3.46 21.51
C GLU A 74 -6.37 3.59 20.00
N HIS A 75 -5.54 2.77 19.36
CA HIS A 75 -5.39 2.72 17.91
C HIS A 75 -6.71 2.39 17.22
N TYR A 76 -7.42 1.36 17.73
CA TYR A 76 -8.74 1.00 17.21
C TYR A 76 -9.73 2.16 17.37
N GLU A 77 -9.83 2.78 18.54
CA GLU A 77 -10.77 3.85 18.80
C GLU A 77 -10.52 5.07 17.91
N LEU A 78 -9.27 5.52 17.81
CA LEU A 78 -8.88 6.67 16.99
C LEU A 78 -9.18 6.46 15.50
N LEU A 79 -8.81 5.30 14.95
CA LEU A 79 -9.06 5.01 13.55
C LEU A 79 -10.55 4.74 13.27
N ASN A 80 -11.26 4.15 14.22
CA ASN A 80 -12.70 3.97 14.08
C ASN A 80 -13.43 5.31 14.08
N GLU A 81 -13.07 6.24 14.96
CA GLU A 81 -13.63 7.59 14.99
C GLU A 81 -13.36 8.32 13.66
N PHE A 82 -12.12 8.23 13.17
CA PHE A 82 -11.71 8.87 11.93
C PHE A 82 -12.41 8.29 10.69
N TYR A 83 -12.50 6.96 10.55
CA TYR A 83 -13.00 6.31 9.35
C TYR A 83 -14.48 5.98 9.36
N LYS A 84 -15.15 5.99 10.53
CA LYS A 84 -16.57 5.71 10.63
C LYS A 84 -17.45 6.60 9.75
N PRO A 85 -17.21 7.92 9.65
CA PRO A 85 -18.01 8.78 8.76
C PRO A 85 -17.96 8.35 7.29
N TYR A 86 -16.90 7.67 6.87
CA TYR A 86 -16.71 7.20 5.50
C TYR A 86 -17.31 5.82 5.29
N TYR A 87 -16.89 4.81 6.07
CA TYR A 87 -17.38 3.45 5.85
C TYR A 87 -18.86 3.29 6.18
N SER A 88 -19.45 4.15 7.04
CA SER A 88 -20.87 4.14 7.32
C SER A 88 -21.76 4.59 6.15
N LEU A 89 -21.17 5.19 5.11
CA LEU A 89 -21.85 5.55 3.86
C LEU A 89 -21.81 4.44 2.81
N LEU A 90 -21.14 3.33 3.11
CA LEU A 90 -21.06 2.21 2.17
C LEU A 90 -22.43 1.55 2.00
N PRO A 91 -22.75 1.01 0.82
CA PRO A 91 -23.96 0.25 0.59
C PRO A 91 -24.13 -0.87 1.63
N HIS A 92 -25.36 -1.07 2.10
CA HIS A 92 -25.72 -2.11 3.08
C HIS A 92 -25.12 -1.93 4.49
N TYR A 93 -24.48 -0.80 4.80
CA TYR A 93 -24.09 -0.50 6.17
C TYR A 93 -25.33 -0.35 7.06
N SER A 94 -25.28 -0.95 8.24
CA SER A 94 -26.26 -0.75 9.32
C SER A 94 -25.53 -0.70 10.66
N ALA A 95 -25.79 0.35 11.44
CA ALA A 95 -25.18 0.52 12.75
C ALA A 95 -25.63 -0.58 13.75
N GLU A 96 -26.84 -1.13 13.53
CA GLU A 96 -27.43 -2.19 14.36
C GLU A 96 -26.92 -3.59 13.98
N ASN A 97 -26.28 -3.72 12.81
CA ASN A 97 -25.76 -5.00 12.35
C ASN A 97 -24.32 -5.20 12.85
N PRO A 98 -24.07 -6.15 13.76
CA PRO A 98 -22.71 -6.41 14.27
C PRO A 98 -21.69 -6.78 13.17
N ALA A 99 -22.14 -7.31 12.04
CA ALA A 99 -21.28 -7.65 10.90
C ALA A 99 -20.72 -6.39 10.19
N CYS A 100 -21.34 -5.23 10.38
CA CYS A 100 -20.87 -3.94 9.85
C CYS A 100 -19.85 -3.24 10.77
N LYS A 101 -19.63 -3.80 11.97
CA LYS A 101 -18.62 -3.26 12.89
C LYS A 101 -17.23 -3.76 12.49
N PRO A 102 -16.25 -2.85 12.28
CA PRO A 102 -14.88 -3.26 12.06
C PRO A 102 -14.36 -4.16 13.19
N LYS A 103 -13.68 -5.25 12.84
CA LYS A 103 -13.10 -6.17 13.84
C LYS A 103 -11.74 -5.67 14.34
N ALA A 104 -10.98 -5.05 13.46
CA ALA A 104 -9.68 -4.48 13.75
C ALA A 104 -9.37 -3.37 12.75
N PHE A 105 -8.46 -2.50 13.13
CA PHE A 105 -7.78 -1.58 12.24
C PHE A 105 -6.28 -1.91 12.24
N LEU A 106 -5.69 -1.90 11.06
CA LEU A 106 -4.25 -2.02 10.88
C LEU A 106 -3.79 -0.78 10.11
N SER A 107 -2.75 -0.13 10.56
CA SER A 107 -2.08 0.92 9.83
C SER A 107 -0.61 0.59 9.66
N SER A 108 -0.06 0.92 8.49
CA SER A 108 1.38 0.91 8.29
C SER A 108 1.96 2.25 8.76
N GLU A 109 3.18 2.21 9.29
CA GLU A 109 3.89 3.40 9.76
C GLU A 109 5.13 3.70 8.89
N TRP A 110 5.06 3.40 7.58
CA TRP A 110 6.18 3.60 6.64
C TRP A 110 6.82 4.98 6.74
N GLN A 111 6.01 6.02 7.00
CA GLN A 111 6.50 7.40 7.13
C GLN A 111 7.27 7.68 8.43
N LYS A 112 7.41 6.70 9.33
CA LYS A 112 8.27 6.72 10.52
C LYS A 112 9.46 5.77 10.41
N ASP A 113 9.50 4.95 9.38
CA ASP A 113 10.57 3.98 9.18
C ASP A 113 11.67 4.57 8.30
N GLU A 114 12.79 4.91 8.94
CA GLU A 114 13.99 5.41 8.27
C GLU A 114 14.57 4.40 7.27
N LEU A 115 14.50 3.11 7.60
CA LEU A 115 15.07 2.05 6.76
C LEU A 115 14.27 1.81 5.49
N SER A 116 12.98 2.18 5.48
CA SER A 116 12.13 2.15 4.29
C SER A 116 12.17 3.47 3.50
N GLY A 117 13.02 4.43 3.89
CA GLY A 117 13.08 5.75 3.27
C GLY A 117 11.82 6.58 3.47
N TYR A 118 11.08 6.33 4.56
CA TYR A 118 9.81 7.00 4.91
C TYR A 118 8.68 6.78 3.90
N GLY A 119 8.72 5.68 3.13
CA GLY A 119 7.72 5.33 2.14
C GLY A 119 7.48 3.83 2.01
N SER A 120 6.37 3.43 1.39
CA SER A 120 5.99 2.02 1.20
C SER A 120 6.61 1.39 -0.05
N TYR A 121 7.10 2.19 -0.97
CA TYR A 121 7.81 1.79 -2.18
C TYR A 121 8.63 2.97 -2.72
N CYS A 122 9.58 2.70 -3.63
CA CYS A 122 10.39 3.75 -4.19
C CYS A 122 9.58 4.67 -5.11
N ASN A 123 9.98 5.93 -5.15
CA ASN A 123 9.45 6.92 -6.06
C ASN A 123 10.57 7.87 -6.49
N PHE A 124 10.47 8.39 -7.71
CA PHE A 124 11.43 9.35 -8.23
C PHE A 124 11.04 10.76 -7.83
N GLN A 125 12.04 11.52 -7.35
CA GLN A 125 11.82 12.92 -7.01
C GLN A 125 11.64 13.76 -8.27
N VAL A 126 10.87 14.84 -8.13
CA VAL A 126 10.72 15.83 -9.20
C VAL A 126 12.11 16.41 -9.56
N GLY A 127 12.42 16.40 -10.87
CA GLY A 127 13.70 16.89 -11.37
C GLY A 127 14.73 15.82 -11.70
N ILE A 128 14.48 14.54 -11.37
CA ILE A 128 15.29 13.43 -11.88
C ILE A 128 15.06 13.30 -13.39
N THR A 129 16.14 13.32 -14.16
CA THR A 129 16.11 13.30 -15.62
C THR A 129 16.41 11.92 -16.21
N ASP A 130 17.04 11.03 -15.45
CA ASP A 130 17.43 9.67 -15.86
C ASP A 130 17.19 8.64 -14.76
N ALA A 131 15.94 8.45 -14.42
CA ALA A 131 15.54 7.46 -13.40
C ALA A 131 15.93 6.02 -13.81
N VAL A 132 15.86 5.69 -15.08
CA VAL A 132 16.21 4.36 -15.59
C VAL A 132 17.71 4.11 -15.44
N GLY A 133 18.56 5.07 -15.78
CA GLY A 133 20.00 4.97 -15.61
C GLY A 133 20.41 4.83 -14.14
N ASP A 134 19.75 5.55 -13.23
CA ASP A 134 19.97 5.43 -11.79
C ASP A 134 19.62 4.01 -11.28
N MET A 135 18.47 3.46 -11.72
CA MET A 135 18.05 2.10 -11.38
C MET A 135 19.04 1.04 -11.91
N GLU A 136 19.52 1.20 -13.14
CA GLU A 136 20.49 0.31 -13.76
C GLU A 136 21.83 0.35 -13.02
N ALA A 137 22.29 1.53 -12.64
CA ALA A 137 23.50 1.70 -11.84
C ALA A 137 23.39 1.00 -10.48
N MET A 138 22.26 1.17 -9.79
CA MET A 138 21.99 0.47 -8.53
C MET A 138 21.91 -1.04 -8.74
N ARG A 139 21.23 -1.50 -9.78
CA ARG A 139 21.12 -2.92 -10.14
C ARG A 139 22.48 -3.54 -10.42
N HIS A 140 23.37 -2.80 -11.10
CA HIS A 140 24.73 -3.28 -11.37
C HIS A 140 25.51 -3.50 -10.07
N GLY A 141 25.38 -2.63 -9.09
CA GLY A 141 26.15 -2.67 -7.85
C GLY A 141 27.63 -2.36 -8.07
N VAL A 142 28.47 -2.85 -7.17
CA VAL A 142 29.94 -2.69 -7.24
C VAL A 142 30.59 -4.06 -7.02
N PRO A 143 30.57 -4.95 -8.03
CA PRO A 143 31.01 -6.35 -7.91
C PRO A 143 32.45 -6.50 -7.41
N GLU A 144 33.37 -5.64 -7.85
CA GLU A 144 34.77 -5.62 -7.44
C GLU A 144 34.95 -5.33 -5.93
N ARG A 145 33.94 -4.69 -5.31
CA ARG A 145 33.86 -4.44 -3.87
C ARG A 145 32.97 -5.45 -3.15
N ARG A 146 32.41 -6.43 -3.87
CA ARG A 146 31.44 -7.41 -3.37
C ARG A 146 30.17 -6.74 -2.79
N LEU A 147 29.76 -5.63 -3.40
CA LEU A 147 28.59 -4.88 -2.98
C LEU A 147 27.47 -5.08 -4.01
N TRP A 148 26.37 -5.66 -3.54
CA TRP A 148 25.25 -6.05 -4.36
C TRP A 148 23.97 -5.41 -3.80
N PHE A 149 23.08 -5.00 -4.70
CA PHE A 149 21.79 -4.43 -4.32
C PHE A 149 20.66 -5.24 -4.93
N ALA A 150 19.60 -5.43 -4.14
CA ALA A 150 18.33 -6.00 -4.55
C ALA A 150 17.19 -5.24 -3.87
N GLY A 151 16.01 -5.31 -4.45
CA GLY A 151 14.82 -4.64 -4.00
C GLY A 151 14.03 -4.13 -5.20
N GLU A 152 12.77 -3.75 -5.01
CA GLU A 152 11.90 -3.28 -6.10
C GLU A 152 12.47 -2.04 -6.80
N HIS A 153 13.22 -1.20 -6.09
CA HIS A 153 13.91 -0.01 -6.61
C HIS A 153 15.07 -0.32 -7.57
N THR A 154 15.52 -1.57 -7.66
CA THR A 154 16.52 -2.04 -8.62
C THR A 154 15.93 -2.87 -9.75
N ALA A 155 14.62 -3.09 -9.75
CA ALA A 155 13.90 -3.80 -10.79
C ALA A 155 13.86 -3.00 -12.12
N PRO A 156 13.50 -3.62 -13.26
CA PRO A 156 13.15 -2.85 -14.45
C PRO A 156 12.09 -1.79 -14.15
N PHE A 157 12.10 -0.70 -14.89
CA PHE A 157 11.24 0.47 -14.61
C PHE A 157 9.75 0.13 -14.54
N ASP A 158 9.28 -0.75 -15.41
CA ASP A 158 7.90 -1.23 -15.48
C ASP A 158 7.49 -2.13 -14.31
N GLU A 159 8.47 -2.68 -13.56
CA GLU A 159 8.27 -3.51 -12.38
C GLU A 159 8.65 -2.78 -11.06
N CYS A 160 9.11 -1.53 -11.16
CA CYS A 160 9.46 -0.72 -10.01
C CYS A 160 8.22 -0.48 -9.11
N GLY A 161 8.42 -0.48 -7.79
CA GLY A 161 7.31 -0.31 -6.83
C GLY A 161 6.42 -1.54 -6.66
N THR A 162 6.75 -2.69 -7.27
CA THR A 162 5.94 -3.90 -7.21
C THR A 162 6.60 -5.04 -6.43
N ALA A 163 5.79 -5.94 -5.88
CA ALA A 163 6.29 -7.18 -5.27
C ALA A 163 6.95 -8.11 -6.31
N ALA A 164 6.45 -8.11 -7.54
CA ALA A 164 7.06 -8.85 -8.65
C ALA A 164 8.47 -8.32 -8.95
N GLY A 165 8.64 -7.00 -9.02
CA GLY A 165 9.94 -6.37 -9.21
C GLY A 165 10.91 -6.68 -8.09
N ALA A 166 10.46 -6.67 -6.83
CA ALA A 166 11.28 -7.09 -5.70
C ALA A 166 11.79 -8.53 -5.85
N TYR A 167 10.90 -9.46 -6.23
CA TYR A 167 11.25 -10.87 -6.48
C TYR A 167 12.26 -11.00 -7.62
N LEU A 168 11.97 -10.41 -8.78
CA LEU A 168 12.84 -10.47 -9.97
C LEU A 168 14.23 -9.86 -9.71
N SER A 169 14.29 -8.77 -8.93
CA SER A 169 15.57 -8.18 -8.57
C SER A 169 16.41 -9.11 -7.70
N GLY A 170 15.77 -9.86 -6.79
CA GLY A 170 16.40 -10.87 -5.96
C GLY A 170 16.98 -12.02 -6.78
N GLU A 171 16.22 -12.56 -7.74
CA GLU A 171 16.73 -13.59 -8.67
C GLU A 171 17.89 -13.06 -9.51
N GLY A 172 17.76 -11.85 -10.04
CA GLY A 172 18.80 -11.23 -10.86
C GLY A 172 20.11 -11.02 -10.11
N VAL A 173 20.07 -10.57 -8.86
CA VAL A 173 21.27 -10.39 -8.04
C VAL A 173 21.87 -11.73 -7.63
N ALA A 174 21.06 -12.72 -7.30
CA ALA A 174 21.52 -14.06 -6.96
C ALA A 174 22.29 -14.68 -8.14
N ASN A 175 21.78 -14.60 -9.34
CA ASN A 175 22.46 -15.10 -10.55
C ASN A 175 23.81 -14.41 -10.77
N ARG A 176 23.89 -13.08 -10.63
CA ARG A 176 25.15 -12.34 -10.78
C ARG A 176 26.18 -12.70 -9.70
N ILE A 177 25.75 -12.95 -8.48
CA ILE A 177 26.61 -13.44 -7.41
C ILE A 177 27.14 -14.83 -7.75
N LEU A 178 26.27 -15.76 -8.17
CA LEU A 178 26.65 -17.11 -8.55
C LEU A 178 27.68 -17.11 -9.70
N GLU A 179 27.44 -16.30 -10.74
CA GLU A 179 28.38 -16.13 -11.86
C GLU A 179 29.72 -15.58 -11.38
N THR A 180 29.73 -14.54 -10.55
CA THR A 180 30.95 -13.90 -10.04
C THR A 180 31.83 -14.88 -9.24
N TYR A 181 31.19 -15.79 -8.49
CA TYR A 181 31.89 -16.78 -7.68
C TYR A 181 32.05 -18.15 -8.38
N GLY A 182 31.62 -18.30 -9.62
CA GLY A 182 31.70 -19.56 -10.38
C GLY A 182 30.84 -20.67 -9.76
N ILE A 183 29.78 -20.32 -9.03
CA ILE A 183 28.88 -21.28 -8.38
C ILE A 183 27.79 -21.64 -9.37
N LYS A 184 27.56 -22.92 -9.63
CA LYS A 184 26.43 -23.36 -10.47
C LYS A 184 25.14 -23.26 -9.66
N PRO A 185 24.05 -22.73 -10.26
CA PRO A 185 22.73 -22.80 -9.63
C PRO A 185 22.37 -24.24 -9.28
N VAL A 186 21.77 -24.46 -8.11
CA VAL A 186 21.13 -25.73 -7.80
C VAL A 186 19.91 -25.84 -8.71
N GLU A 187 19.83 -26.91 -9.51
CA GLU A 187 18.63 -27.16 -10.31
C GLU A 187 17.42 -27.20 -9.37
N ALA A 188 16.42 -26.36 -9.64
CA ALA A 188 15.21 -26.34 -8.84
C ALA A 188 14.62 -27.76 -8.83
N LEU A 189 14.39 -28.29 -7.64
CA LEU A 189 13.63 -29.53 -7.48
C LEU A 189 12.26 -29.32 -8.14
N GLN A 190 12.00 -30.06 -9.22
CA GLN A 190 10.73 -30.07 -9.95
C GLN A 190 9.59 -30.59 -9.10
#